data_3b3378414577dc820ef3a1c0be8bf55b
#
_entry.id   3b3378414577dc820ef3a1c0be8bf55b
#
_cell.length_a   1.000
_cell.length_b   1.000
_cell.length_c   1.000
_cell.angle_alpha   90.00
_cell.angle_beta   90.00
_cell.angle_gamma   90.00
#
_symmetry.space_group_name_H-M   'P 1'
#
loop_
_entity.id
_entity.type
_entity.pdbx_description
1 polymer ?
#
loop_
_entity_poly.entity_id
_entity_poly.type
_entity_poly.pdbx_seq_one_letter_code
_entity_poly.pdbx_strand_id
1 'polypeptide(L)'
;MAGTANSRILVTGALGQIGTELVEALRTRYGADAVVASDVRDIPDHPCVVGGPYRHLSVIDADAFDEVVTEESIGTVYHLAAILSATGEKNPELCERINVGGTVTVLETARKHGLRVYAPSSIAVFGPDAPKHAPQVCPLNPTTMYGKTKVTGERLAMNYWKQYGVDVRGIRYPGLISYKAPAGGGTTDYAVDIFHAALENGHYDCFVRADTRLPMMYMEDAIRATIALMDAPVESIGDSRGGYNLSGCSFTAAEIADEVAARVPGFTCDFKPDVRQEYADSWPDSVDDSAAKQDWGWKAEYDLGALCDAMISGIQSSSI
;
A
#
# COMPACT_ATOMS: atom_id res chain seq x y z
N MET A 1 -14.02 -23.73 1.06
CA MET A 1 -13.69 -24.60 -0.08
C MET A 1 -12.17 -24.58 -0.23
N ALA A 2 -11.54 -25.74 -0.25
CA ALA A 2 -10.08 -25.86 -0.35
C ALA A 2 -9.64 -25.27 -1.71
N GLY A 3 -8.72 -24.30 -1.68
CA GLY A 3 -8.04 -23.86 -2.88
C GLY A 3 -7.40 -25.07 -3.56
N THR A 4 -7.61 -25.18 -4.86
CA THR A 4 -7.00 -26.26 -5.66
C THR A 4 -5.48 -26.23 -5.47
N ALA A 5 -4.87 -27.36 -5.22
CA ALA A 5 -3.44 -27.52 -4.85
C ALA A 5 -2.42 -26.99 -5.88
N ASN A 6 -2.84 -26.24 -6.92
CA ASN A 6 -2.03 -25.69 -8.01
C ASN A 6 -2.47 -24.30 -8.48
N SER A 7 -3.20 -23.52 -7.66
CA SER A 7 -3.62 -22.18 -8.08
C SER A 7 -2.51 -21.14 -7.90
N ARG A 8 -2.29 -20.33 -8.95
CA ARG A 8 -1.26 -19.26 -8.97
C ARG A 8 -1.78 -17.96 -8.37
N ILE A 9 -0.86 -17.07 -8.11
CA ILE A 9 -1.12 -15.72 -7.58
C ILE A 9 -0.96 -14.72 -8.71
N LEU A 10 -1.92 -13.80 -8.86
CA LEU A 10 -1.80 -12.63 -9.75
C LEU A 10 -1.58 -11.37 -8.91
N VAL A 11 -0.57 -10.58 -9.26
CA VAL A 11 -0.33 -9.26 -8.66
C VAL A 11 -0.53 -8.20 -9.73
N THR A 12 -1.54 -7.34 -9.60
CA THR A 12 -1.77 -6.21 -10.51
C THR A 12 -1.08 -4.96 -9.98
N GLY A 13 -0.62 -4.07 -10.87
CA GLY A 13 0.19 -2.92 -10.46
C GLY A 13 1.57 -3.36 -9.92
N ALA A 14 2.08 -4.47 -10.44
CA ALA A 14 3.29 -5.14 -9.96
C ALA A 14 4.56 -4.30 -10.10
N LEU A 15 4.59 -3.34 -11.01
CA LEU A 15 5.75 -2.46 -11.22
C LEU A 15 5.71 -1.20 -10.34
N GLY A 16 4.71 -1.07 -9.44
CA GLY A 16 4.62 0.00 -8.45
C GLY A 16 5.48 -0.27 -7.22
N GLN A 17 5.52 0.71 -6.31
CA GLN A 17 6.33 0.66 -5.08
C GLN A 17 6.03 -0.60 -4.25
N ILE A 18 4.78 -0.80 -3.85
CA ILE A 18 4.38 -2.01 -3.10
C ILE A 18 4.52 -3.26 -3.96
N GLY A 19 4.12 -3.17 -5.25
CA GLY A 19 4.08 -4.32 -6.17
C GLY A 19 5.44 -4.96 -6.36
N THR A 20 6.49 -4.15 -6.53
CA THR A 20 7.87 -4.61 -6.71
C THR A 20 8.32 -5.49 -5.54
N GLU A 21 8.15 -5.00 -4.32
CA GLU A 21 8.59 -5.73 -3.11
C GLU A 21 7.66 -6.91 -2.78
N LEU A 22 6.35 -6.77 -3.03
CA LEU A 22 5.41 -7.86 -2.80
C LEU A 22 5.64 -9.03 -3.76
N VAL A 23 5.88 -8.77 -5.05
CA VAL A 23 6.19 -9.82 -6.04
C VAL A 23 7.47 -10.56 -5.66
N GLU A 24 8.53 -9.83 -5.25
CA GLU A 24 9.77 -10.43 -4.76
C GLU A 24 9.52 -11.36 -3.56
N ALA A 25 8.79 -10.89 -2.55
CA ALA A 25 8.48 -11.65 -1.34
C ALA A 25 7.61 -12.89 -1.64
N LEU A 26 6.58 -12.74 -2.49
CA LEU A 26 5.71 -13.85 -2.88
C LEU A 26 6.47 -14.90 -3.70
N ARG A 27 7.32 -14.49 -4.65
CA ARG A 27 8.16 -15.40 -5.44
C ARG A 27 9.18 -16.14 -4.59
N THR A 28 9.77 -15.46 -3.62
CA THR A 28 10.68 -16.09 -2.64
C THR A 28 9.94 -17.16 -1.83
N ARG A 29 8.71 -16.89 -1.44
CA ARG A 29 7.92 -17.78 -0.58
C ARG A 29 7.29 -18.96 -1.32
N TYR A 30 6.75 -18.73 -2.52
CA TYR A 30 5.93 -19.72 -3.24
C TYR A 30 6.59 -20.24 -4.52
N GLY A 31 7.73 -19.68 -4.92
CA GLY A 31 8.42 -19.97 -6.17
C GLY A 31 8.05 -18.98 -7.29
N ALA A 32 9.01 -18.72 -8.18
CA ALA A 32 8.85 -17.72 -9.24
C ALA A 32 7.64 -18.01 -10.15
N ASP A 33 7.45 -19.26 -10.55
CA ASP A 33 6.36 -19.66 -11.45
C ASP A 33 4.97 -19.61 -10.81
N ALA A 34 4.88 -19.55 -9.49
CA ALA A 34 3.61 -19.46 -8.77
C ALA A 34 3.02 -18.05 -8.77
N VAL A 35 3.79 -17.02 -9.17
CA VAL A 35 3.40 -15.61 -9.07
C VAL A 35 3.50 -14.90 -10.42
N VAL A 36 2.34 -14.60 -10.99
CA VAL A 36 2.20 -13.81 -12.22
C VAL A 36 2.15 -12.33 -11.84
N ALA A 37 3.15 -11.57 -12.25
CA ALA A 37 3.14 -10.12 -12.13
C ALA A 37 2.37 -9.50 -13.31
N SER A 38 1.63 -8.42 -13.09
CA SER A 38 0.97 -7.68 -14.17
C SER A 38 0.94 -6.18 -13.94
N ASP A 39 1.06 -5.43 -15.01
CA ASP A 39 0.98 -3.96 -15.05
C ASP A 39 0.55 -3.49 -16.43
N VAL A 40 0.14 -2.23 -16.57
CA VAL A 40 -0.10 -1.56 -17.87
C VAL A 40 1.17 -0.96 -18.47
N ARG A 41 2.26 -0.92 -17.72
CA ARG A 41 3.57 -0.43 -18.17
C ARG A 41 4.36 -1.59 -18.78
N ASP A 42 5.13 -1.27 -19.80
CA ASP A 42 6.08 -2.20 -20.40
C ASP A 42 7.51 -1.74 -20.06
N ILE A 43 8.11 -2.41 -19.07
CA ILE A 43 9.48 -2.15 -18.59
C ILE A 43 10.22 -3.49 -18.61
N PRO A 44 10.83 -3.86 -19.74
CA PRO A 44 11.37 -5.21 -19.96
C PRO A 44 12.42 -5.66 -18.95
N ASP A 45 13.24 -4.73 -18.46
CA ASP A 45 14.33 -5.03 -17.52
C ASP A 45 13.90 -4.97 -16.05
N HIS A 46 12.62 -4.70 -15.76
CA HIS A 46 12.14 -4.62 -14.39
C HIS A 46 12.22 -5.99 -13.69
N PRO A 47 12.67 -6.08 -12.42
CA PRO A 47 12.81 -7.34 -11.69
C PRO A 47 11.54 -8.20 -11.68
N CYS A 48 10.35 -7.60 -11.63
CA CYS A 48 9.09 -8.33 -11.70
C CYS A 48 8.84 -8.96 -13.08
N VAL A 49 9.45 -8.42 -14.15
CA VAL A 49 9.33 -8.94 -15.52
C VAL A 49 10.33 -10.06 -15.76
N VAL A 50 11.62 -9.79 -15.47
CA VAL A 50 12.68 -10.78 -15.75
C VAL A 50 12.72 -11.93 -14.74
N GLY A 51 12.19 -11.73 -13.53
CA GLY A 51 12.26 -12.71 -12.44
C GLY A 51 11.17 -13.79 -12.45
N GLY A 52 10.26 -13.82 -13.45
CA GLY A 52 9.18 -14.80 -13.54
C GLY A 52 8.04 -14.37 -14.45
N PRO A 53 6.91 -15.09 -14.46
CA PRO A 53 5.78 -14.80 -15.34
C PRO A 53 5.28 -13.36 -15.21
N TYR A 54 5.05 -12.75 -16.37
CA TYR A 54 4.52 -11.38 -16.48
C TYR A 54 3.43 -11.29 -17.55
N ARG A 55 2.39 -10.48 -17.28
CA ARG A 55 1.31 -10.15 -18.21
C ARG A 55 1.13 -8.63 -18.30
N HIS A 56 1.20 -8.08 -19.49
CA HIS A 56 0.72 -6.72 -19.75
C HIS A 56 -0.81 -6.74 -19.66
N LEU A 57 -1.38 -6.08 -18.64
CA LEU A 57 -2.80 -6.20 -18.32
C LEU A 57 -3.35 -4.91 -17.73
N SER A 58 -4.47 -4.44 -18.29
CA SER A 58 -5.27 -3.36 -17.72
C SER A 58 -6.41 -3.92 -16.88
N VAL A 59 -6.51 -3.46 -15.62
CA VAL A 59 -7.58 -3.90 -14.70
C VAL A 59 -8.97 -3.39 -15.08
N ILE A 60 -9.09 -2.46 -16.03
CA ILE A 60 -10.38 -1.99 -16.57
C ILE A 60 -10.82 -2.75 -17.82
N ASP A 61 -10.01 -3.67 -18.33
CA ASP A 61 -10.35 -4.59 -19.41
C ASP A 61 -10.83 -5.91 -18.80
N ALA A 62 -12.14 -6.04 -18.64
CA ALA A 62 -12.74 -7.18 -17.92
C ALA A 62 -12.54 -8.50 -18.68
N ASP A 63 -12.56 -8.48 -20.02
CA ASP A 63 -12.40 -9.67 -20.85
C ASP A 63 -10.96 -10.17 -20.77
N ALA A 64 -9.97 -9.28 -20.95
CA ALA A 64 -8.57 -9.63 -20.82
C ALA A 64 -8.21 -10.09 -19.40
N PHE A 65 -8.84 -9.49 -18.37
CA PHE A 65 -8.63 -9.91 -17.00
C PHE A 65 -9.15 -11.32 -16.73
N ASP A 66 -10.36 -11.65 -17.21
CA ASP A 66 -10.98 -12.97 -17.11
C ASP A 66 -10.17 -14.05 -17.86
N GLU A 67 -9.66 -13.70 -19.04
CA GLU A 67 -8.79 -14.57 -19.85
C GLU A 67 -7.49 -14.91 -19.09
N VAL A 68 -6.78 -13.92 -18.56
CA VAL A 68 -5.56 -14.12 -17.77
C VAL A 68 -5.84 -14.99 -16.54
N VAL A 69 -6.94 -14.75 -15.82
CA VAL A 69 -7.30 -15.57 -14.64
C VAL A 69 -7.48 -17.02 -15.03
N THR A 70 -8.09 -17.28 -16.18
CA THR A 70 -8.36 -18.64 -16.66
C THR A 70 -7.08 -19.32 -17.18
N GLU A 71 -6.34 -18.67 -18.07
CA GLU A 71 -5.11 -19.21 -18.67
C GLU A 71 -4.04 -19.51 -17.64
N GLU A 72 -3.85 -18.61 -16.67
CA GLU A 72 -2.83 -18.72 -15.64
C GLU A 72 -3.30 -19.54 -14.42
N SER A 73 -4.54 -20.04 -14.41
CA SER A 73 -5.12 -20.79 -13.28
C SER A 73 -5.00 -20.03 -11.96
N ILE A 74 -5.38 -18.74 -11.96
CA ILE A 74 -5.28 -17.87 -10.80
C ILE A 74 -6.29 -18.28 -9.71
N GLY A 75 -5.85 -18.32 -8.46
CA GLY A 75 -6.69 -18.56 -7.29
C GLY A 75 -6.68 -17.41 -6.29
N THR A 76 -5.66 -16.56 -6.37
CA THR A 76 -5.54 -15.37 -5.49
C THR A 76 -5.08 -14.16 -6.29
N VAL A 77 -5.73 -13.02 -6.06
CA VAL A 77 -5.36 -11.74 -6.68
C VAL A 77 -4.92 -10.75 -5.61
N TYR A 78 -3.73 -10.18 -5.76
CA TYR A 78 -3.30 -8.98 -5.05
C TYR A 78 -3.51 -7.77 -5.97
N HIS A 79 -4.57 -7.02 -5.73
CA HIS A 79 -4.99 -5.91 -6.57
C HIS A 79 -4.36 -4.60 -6.11
N LEU A 80 -3.16 -4.28 -6.63
CA LEU A 80 -2.43 -3.05 -6.28
C LEU A 80 -2.57 -1.94 -7.33
N ALA A 81 -3.08 -2.24 -8.52
CA ALA A 81 -3.24 -1.27 -9.59
C ALA A 81 -4.17 -0.12 -9.17
N ALA A 82 -3.64 1.08 -9.08
CA ALA A 82 -4.37 2.28 -8.70
C ALA A 82 -3.68 3.57 -9.18
N ILE A 83 -4.45 4.61 -9.37
CA ILE A 83 -3.96 5.99 -9.48
C ILE A 83 -3.85 6.58 -8.08
N LEU A 84 -2.69 7.17 -7.75
CA LEU A 84 -2.39 7.76 -6.46
C LEU A 84 -2.90 9.21 -6.32
N SER A 85 -2.81 9.75 -5.10
CA SER A 85 -3.45 11.02 -4.71
C SER A 85 -3.14 12.20 -5.63
N ALA A 86 -1.86 12.54 -5.86
CA ALA A 86 -1.51 13.71 -6.66
C ALA A 86 -1.98 13.63 -8.12
N THR A 87 -1.91 12.44 -8.73
CA THR A 87 -2.40 12.20 -10.08
C THR A 87 -3.94 12.13 -10.11
N GLY A 88 -4.54 11.58 -9.07
CA GLY A 88 -5.99 11.48 -8.92
C GLY A 88 -6.68 12.84 -8.81
N GLU A 89 -6.08 13.79 -8.10
CA GLU A 89 -6.62 15.16 -8.01
C GLU A 89 -6.54 15.90 -9.38
N LYS A 90 -5.49 15.62 -10.18
CA LYS A 90 -5.34 16.19 -11.53
C LYS A 90 -6.31 15.58 -12.54
N ASN A 91 -6.67 14.28 -12.37
CA ASN A 91 -7.53 13.53 -13.28
C ASN A 91 -8.56 12.70 -12.51
N PRO A 92 -9.60 13.32 -11.91
CA PRO A 92 -10.59 12.64 -11.06
C PRO A 92 -11.34 11.50 -11.76
N GLU A 93 -11.76 11.72 -13.01
CA GLU A 93 -12.47 10.72 -13.81
C GLU A 93 -11.61 9.49 -14.10
N LEU A 94 -10.34 9.68 -14.43
CA LEU A 94 -9.39 8.59 -14.63
C LEU A 94 -9.15 7.84 -13.32
N CYS A 95 -9.01 8.56 -12.20
CA CYS A 95 -8.85 7.98 -10.87
C CYS A 95 -10.06 7.09 -10.51
N GLU A 96 -11.28 7.58 -10.68
CA GLU A 96 -12.48 6.80 -10.42
C GLU A 96 -12.58 5.57 -11.34
N ARG A 97 -12.36 5.75 -12.63
CA ARG A 97 -12.42 4.65 -13.61
C ARG A 97 -11.44 3.54 -13.29
N ILE A 98 -10.19 3.87 -12.94
CA ILE A 98 -9.17 2.86 -12.65
C ILE A 98 -9.36 2.28 -11.24
N ASN A 99 -9.51 3.12 -10.21
CA ASN A 99 -9.55 2.65 -8.83
C ASN A 99 -10.86 1.94 -8.49
N VAL A 100 -11.99 2.48 -8.91
CA VAL A 100 -13.30 1.88 -8.65
C VAL A 100 -13.64 0.86 -9.74
N GLY A 101 -13.53 1.23 -11.01
CA GLY A 101 -13.82 0.34 -12.13
C GLY A 101 -12.93 -0.91 -12.13
N GLY A 102 -11.62 -0.74 -11.92
CA GLY A 102 -10.68 -1.87 -11.78
C GLY A 102 -11.01 -2.77 -10.60
N THR A 103 -11.37 -2.19 -9.44
CA THR A 103 -11.82 -2.97 -8.27
C THR A 103 -13.08 -3.78 -8.60
N VAL A 104 -14.05 -3.20 -9.31
CA VAL A 104 -15.27 -3.92 -9.73
C VAL A 104 -14.92 -5.08 -10.66
N THR A 105 -14.06 -4.87 -11.66
CA THR A 105 -13.58 -5.93 -12.56
C THR A 105 -12.99 -7.10 -11.77
N VAL A 106 -12.08 -6.81 -10.83
CA VAL A 106 -11.43 -7.84 -10.00
C VAL A 106 -12.44 -8.59 -9.14
N LEU A 107 -13.37 -7.88 -8.51
CA LEU A 107 -14.38 -8.50 -7.63
C LEU A 107 -15.42 -9.33 -8.39
N GLU A 108 -15.87 -8.88 -9.58
CA GLU A 108 -16.77 -9.67 -10.43
C GLU A 108 -16.08 -10.95 -10.95
N THR A 109 -14.82 -10.84 -11.37
CA THR A 109 -14.03 -12.01 -11.77
C THR A 109 -13.80 -12.94 -10.58
N ALA A 110 -13.53 -12.39 -9.39
CA ALA A 110 -13.38 -13.18 -8.18
C ALA A 110 -14.67 -13.92 -7.80
N ARG A 111 -15.83 -13.27 -7.93
CA ARG A 111 -17.15 -13.90 -7.75
C ARG A 111 -17.39 -15.04 -8.74
N LYS A 112 -17.02 -14.83 -10.00
CA LYS A 112 -17.20 -15.82 -11.08
C LYS A 112 -16.33 -17.07 -10.88
N HIS A 113 -15.07 -16.89 -10.49
CA HIS A 113 -14.06 -17.95 -10.42
C HIS A 113 -13.75 -18.43 -8.99
N GLY A 114 -14.37 -17.84 -7.95
CA GLY A 114 -14.11 -18.20 -6.56
C GLY A 114 -12.73 -17.81 -6.06
N LEU A 115 -12.21 -16.65 -6.50
CA LEU A 115 -10.88 -16.18 -6.14
C LEU A 115 -10.87 -15.55 -4.75
N ARG A 116 -9.69 -15.57 -4.11
CA ARG A 116 -9.38 -14.71 -2.96
C ARG A 116 -8.78 -13.40 -3.45
N VAL A 117 -9.13 -12.29 -2.82
CA VAL A 117 -8.68 -10.96 -3.24
C VAL A 117 -8.06 -10.21 -2.07
N TYR A 118 -6.87 -9.69 -2.29
CA TYR A 118 -6.30 -8.61 -1.50
C TYR A 118 -6.51 -7.29 -2.24
N ALA A 119 -7.17 -6.33 -1.61
CA ALA A 119 -7.42 -4.99 -2.18
C ALA A 119 -7.05 -3.91 -1.14
N PRO A 120 -5.88 -3.25 -1.25
CA PRO A 120 -5.42 -2.32 -0.24
C PRO A 120 -6.26 -1.04 -0.20
N SER A 121 -6.51 -0.59 1.01
CA SER A 121 -6.96 0.74 1.33
C SER A 121 -5.78 1.63 1.78
N SER A 122 -6.05 2.79 2.36
CA SER A 122 -5.05 3.77 2.76
C SER A 122 -5.58 4.63 3.90
N ILE A 123 -4.71 5.25 4.69
CA ILE A 123 -5.09 6.32 5.64
C ILE A 123 -5.78 7.51 4.93
N ALA A 124 -5.66 7.63 3.62
CA ALA A 124 -6.39 8.62 2.83
C ALA A 124 -7.92 8.47 2.86
N VAL A 125 -8.47 7.38 3.41
CA VAL A 125 -9.92 7.23 3.69
C VAL A 125 -10.41 8.14 4.80
N PHE A 126 -9.51 8.56 5.68
CA PHE A 126 -9.85 9.50 6.74
C PHE A 126 -10.02 10.92 6.20
N GLY A 127 -10.74 11.73 6.94
CA GLY A 127 -10.96 13.13 6.64
C GLY A 127 -10.95 13.97 7.92
N PRO A 128 -11.30 15.25 7.85
CA PRO A 128 -11.24 16.18 8.99
C PRO A 128 -12.08 15.76 10.21
N ASP A 129 -13.07 14.91 9.98
CA ASP A 129 -13.96 14.42 11.06
C ASP A 129 -13.38 13.19 11.80
N ALA A 130 -12.25 12.65 11.34
CA ALA A 130 -11.60 11.54 12.01
C ALA A 130 -10.89 12.01 13.29
N PRO A 131 -10.97 11.25 14.40
CA PRO A 131 -10.18 11.53 15.59
C PRO A 131 -8.68 11.51 15.30
N LYS A 132 -7.88 12.32 16.02
CA LYS A 132 -6.43 12.35 15.86
C LYS A 132 -5.75 10.99 16.15
N HIS A 133 -6.33 10.19 17.04
CA HIS A 133 -6.04 8.75 17.16
C HIS A 133 -7.26 8.00 16.62
N ALA A 134 -7.22 7.59 15.34
CA ALA A 134 -8.38 7.05 14.66
C ALA A 134 -8.64 5.59 15.06
N PRO A 135 -9.78 5.29 15.69
CA PRO A 135 -10.18 3.90 15.93
C PRO A 135 -10.51 3.19 14.61
N GLN A 136 -10.58 1.86 14.64
CA GLN A 136 -10.93 1.04 13.48
C GLN A 136 -12.25 1.49 12.84
N VAL A 137 -13.24 1.83 13.65
CA VAL A 137 -14.55 2.32 13.20
C VAL A 137 -14.69 3.78 13.57
N CYS A 138 -14.66 4.65 12.58
CA CYS A 138 -14.88 6.08 12.70
C CYS A 138 -15.41 6.65 11.37
N PRO A 139 -15.77 7.96 11.31
CA PRO A 139 -16.17 8.59 10.06
C PRO A 139 -15.06 8.50 9.00
N LEU A 140 -15.43 8.09 7.78
CA LEU A 140 -14.56 8.04 6.61
C LEU A 140 -15.08 9.07 5.59
N ASN A 141 -14.71 10.33 5.77
CA ASN A 141 -15.14 11.47 4.96
C ASN A 141 -13.95 12.18 4.31
N PRO A 142 -13.21 11.48 3.40
CA PRO A 142 -12.03 12.05 2.76
C PRO A 142 -12.38 13.23 1.86
N THR A 143 -11.50 14.21 1.82
CA THR A 143 -11.63 15.38 0.93
C THR A 143 -11.08 15.11 -0.46
N THR A 144 -10.09 14.23 -0.58
CA THR A 144 -9.40 13.91 -1.83
C THR A 144 -10.16 12.89 -2.68
N MET A 145 -10.02 12.97 -4.01
CA MET A 145 -10.60 11.99 -4.94
C MET A 145 -10.05 10.59 -4.68
N TYR A 146 -8.75 10.47 -4.48
CA TYR A 146 -8.12 9.20 -4.14
C TYR A 146 -8.74 8.57 -2.88
N GLY A 147 -8.88 9.34 -1.81
CA GLY A 147 -9.52 8.87 -0.57
C GLY A 147 -10.96 8.40 -0.80
N LYS A 148 -11.76 9.13 -1.59
CA LYS A 148 -13.13 8.72 -1.96
C LYS A 148 -13.15 7.40 -2.69
N THR A 149 -12.23 7.16 -3.63
CA THR A 149 -12.14 5.87 -4.34
C THR A 149 -11.76 4.72 -3.40
N LYS A 150 -10.89 4.97 -2.40
CA LYS A 150 -10.52 3.96 -1.40
C LYS A 150 -11.68 3.63 -0.45
N VAL A 151 -12.45 4.62 0.01
CA VAL A 151 -13.70 4.35 0.77
C VAL A 151 -14.69 3.52 -0.05
N THR A 152 -14.84 3.84 -1.34
CA THR A 152 -15.69 3.05 -2.24
C THR A 152 -15.19 1.62 -2.36
N GLY A 153 -13.87 1.41 -2.49
CA GLY A 153 -13.25 0.09 -2.53
C GLY A 153 -13.52 -0.74 -1.27
N GLU A 154 -13.38 -0.14 -0.07
CA GLU A 154 -13.72 -0.83 1.20
C GLU A 154 -15.20 -1.25 1.24
N ARG A 155 -16.11 -0.37 0.80
CA ARG A 155 -17.55 -0.67 0.74
C ARG A 155 -17.87 -1.80 -0.26
N LEU A 156 -17.22 -1.79 -1.42
CA LEU A 156 -17.35 -2.86 -2.41
C LEU A 156 -16.84 -4.19 -1.83
N ALA A 157 -15.67 -4.21 -1.21
CA ALA A 157 -15.10 -5.40 -0.57
C ALA A 157 -16.09 -6.02 0.43
N MET A 158 -16.66 -5.19 1.33
CA MET A 158 -17.64 -5.63 2.31
C MET A 158 -18.93 -6.13 1.67
N ASN A 159 -19.41 -5.46 0.61
CA ASN A 159 -20.62 -5.88 -0.09
C ASN A 159 -20.44 -7.23 -0.79
N TYR A 160 -19.31 -7.43 -1.49
CA TYR A 160 -19.02 -8.71 -2.16
C TYR A 160 -18.85 -9.87 -1.19
N TRP A 161 -18.21 -9.61 -0.04
CA TRP A 161 -18.16 -10.60 1.04
C TRP A 161 -19.56 -10.95 1.56
N LYS A 162 -20.38 -9.97 1.94
CA LYS A 162 -21.68 -10.20 2.57
C LYS A 162 -22.70 -10.81 1.61
N GLN A 163 -22.69 -10.41 0.33
CA GLN A 163 -23.70 -10.85 -0.64
C GLN A 163 -23.29 -12.11 -1.38
N TYR A 164 -22.02 -12.29 -1.67
CA TYR A 164 -21.55 -13.35 -2.55
C TYR A 164 -20.49 -14.27 -1.90
N GLY A 165 -20.03 -13.99 -0.69
CA GLY A 165 -19.04 -14.79 0.00
C GLY A 165 -17.63 -14.68 -0.61
N VAL A 166 -17.33 -13.65 -1.39
CA VAL A 166 -15.99 -13.43 -1.96
C VAL A 166 -15.03 -13.04 -0.83
N ASP A 167 -13.98 -13.83 -0.60
CA ASP A 167 -12.97 -13.51 0.42
C ASP A 167 -12.09 -12.34 -0.02
N VAL A 168 -12.53 -11.13 0.33
CA VAL A 168 -11.80 -9.88 0.08
C VAL A 168 -11.21 -9.37 1.38
N ARG A 169 -9.92 -9.01 1.35
CA ARG A 169 -9.19 -8.51 2.51
C ARG A 169 -8.39 -7.27 2.13
N GLY A 170 -8.27 -6.31 3.04
CA GLY A 170 -7.56 -5.07 2.80
C GLY A 170 -6.96 -4.47 4.06
N ILE A 171 -5.96 -3.65 3.85
CA ILE A 171 -5.25 -2.88 4.88
C ILE A 171 -5.36 -1.41 4.52
N ARG A 172 -5.65 -0.55 5.50
CA ARG A 172 -5.46 0.90 5.39
C ARG A 172 -3.99 1.19 5.62
N TYR A 173 -3.20 1.15 4.54
CA TYR A 173 -1.78 1.45 4.67
C TYR A 173 -1.55 2.84 5.21
N PRO A 174 -0.65 3.01 6.19
CA PRO A 174 -0.08 4.31 6.56
C PRO A 174 0.86 4.82 5.47
N GLY A 175 1.58 5.90 5.72
CA GLY A 175 2.66 6.34 4.85
C GLY A 175 3.74 5.27 4.75
N LEU A 176 3.98 4.75 3.55
CA LEU A 176 4.95 3.68 3.33
C LEU A 176 6.33 4.26 3.00
N ILE A 177 7.34 3.72 3.65
CA ILE A 177 8.74 4.14 3.53
C ILE A 177 9.56 2.97 3.01
N SER A 178 10.20 3.17 1.85
CA SER A 178 11.05 2.19 1.18
C SER A 178 12.19 2.87 0.45
N TYR A 179 13.34 2.19 0.38
CA TYR A 179 14.49 2.63 -0.42
C TYR A 179 14.55 1.97 -1.81
N LYS A 180 13.80 0.88 -2.04
CA LYS A 180 13.88 0.07 -3.28
C LYS A 180 13.17 0.71 -4.47
N ALA A 181 12.22 1.58 -4.25
CA ALA A 181 11.49 2.25 -5.31
C ALA A 181 11.30 3.74 -4.96
N PRO A 182 11.39 4.64 -5.95
CA PRO A 182 11.20 6.06 -5.70
C PRO A 182 9.79 6.36 -5.19
N ALA A 183 9.67 7.46 -4.45
CA ALA A 183 8.41 7.98 -3.96
C ALA A 183 7.42 8.24 -5.11
N GLY A 184 6.14 7.96 -4.88
CA GLY A 184 5.09 7.98 -5.92
C GLY A 184 4.36 9.31 -6.11
N GLY A 185 4.75 10.39 -5.42
CA GLY A 185 4.06 11.67 -5.40
C GLY A 185 2.96 11.73 -4.33
N GLY A 186 3.17 11.07 -3.18
CA GLY A 186 2.25 11.06 -2.04
C GLY A 186 2.53 12.19 -1.05
N THR A 187 1.55 12.45 -0.16
CA THR A 187 1.68 13.43 0.93
C THR A 187 2.74 13.01 1.97
N THR A 188 3.00 11.71 2.09
CA THR A 188 3.94 11.12 3.05
C THR A 188 5.36 10.95 2.52
N ASP A 189 5.60 11.32 1.26
CA ASP A 189 6.87 11.09 0.58
C ASP A 189 8.05 11.86 1.20
N TYR A 190 7.77 12.92 2.00
CA TYR A 190 8.83 13.60 2.74
C TYR A 190 9.65 12.64 3.63
N ALA A 191 9.01 11.58 4.12
CA ALA A 191 9.65 10.58 4.96
C ALA A 191 10.50 9.56 4.16
N VAL A 192 10.47 9.63 2.84
CA VAL A 192 11.38 8.91 1.92
C VAL A 192 12.44 9.85 1.38
N ASP A 193 12.01 11.02 0.86
CA ASP A 193 12.87 12.00 0.22
C ASP A 193 13.97 12.51 1.15
N ILE A 194 13.68 12.63 2.46
CA ILE A 194 14.64 13.11 3.47
C ILE A 194 15.90 12.26 3.52
N PHE A 195 15.82 10.93 3.35
CA PHE A 195 16.99 10.04 3.38
C PHE A 195 17.87 10.22 2.15
N HIS A 196 17.26 10.31 0.96
CA HIS A 196 17.99 10.56 -0.28
C HIS A 196 18.67 11.91 -0.24
N ALA A 197 17.94 12.98 0.13
CA ALA A 197 18.50 14.32 0.24
C ALA A 197 19.62 14.41 1.28
N ALA A 198 19.48 13.72 2.41
CA ALA A 198 20.52 13.70 3.44
C ALA A 198 21.84 13.07 2.94
N LEU A 199 21.74 11.94 2.22
CA LEU A 199 22.90 11.21 1.72
C LEU A 199 23.53 11.87 0.48
N GLU A 200 22.74 12.53 -0.37
CA GLU A 200 23.21 13.18 -1.60
C GLU A 200 23.70 14.61 -1.37
N ASN A 201 22.96 15.39 -0.59
CA ASN A 201 23.14 16.84 -0.51
C ASN A 201 23.43 17.35 0.92
N GLY A 202 23.21 16.53 1.95
CA GLY A 202 23.33 16.95 3.35
C GLY A 202 22.25 17.96 3.80
N HIS A 203 21.22 18.21 2.98
CA HIS A 203 20.15 19.14 3.29
C HIS A 203 18.82 18.71 2.66
N TYR A 204 17.71 18.97 3.38
CA TYR A 204 16.36 18.71 2.88
C TYR A 204 15.41 19.87 3.21
N ASP A 205 14.64 20.30 2.20
CA ASP A 205 13.49 21.20 2.36
C ASP A 205 12.21 20.36 2.51
N CYS A 206 11.78 20.15 3.74
CA CYS A 206 10.58 19.33 4.03
C CYS A 206 9.31 20.13 3.72
N PHE A 207 8.43 19.54 2.91
CA PHE A 207 7.20 20.19 2.44
C PHE A 207 6.01 20.10 3.39
N VAL A 208 6.23 19.65 4.63
CA VAL A 208 5.25 19.72 5.72
C VAL A 208 5.84 20.42 6.92
N ARG A 209 5.00 20.87 7.85
CA ARG A 209 5.44 21.51 9.10
C ARG A 209 6.20 20.52 9.99
N ALA A 210 7.09 21.07 10.80
CA ALA A 210 7.89 20.30 11.75
C ALA A 210 7.05 19.42 12.70
N ASP A 211 5.91 19.92 13.14
CA ASP A 211 4.98 19.26 14.06
C ASP A 211 3.95 18.35 13.38
N THR A 212 3.97 18.23 12.06
CA THR A 212 3.08 17.34 11.31
C THR A 212 3.36 15.89 11.67
N ARG A 213 2.43 15.27 12.39
CA ARG A 213 2.49 13.86 12.80
C ARG A 213 1.59 13.02 11.91
N LEU A 214 2.12 11.93 11.35
CA LEU A 214 1.35 10.98 10.54
C LEU A 214 1.72 9.55 10.92
N PRO A 215 0.78 8.59 10.76
CA PRO A 215 1.10 7.18 10.87
C PRO A 215 1.94 6.75 9.66
N MET A 216 3.05 6.06 9.93
CA MET A 216 4.04 5.61 8.95
C MET A 216 4.37 4.13 9.16
N MET A 217 4.94 3.50 8.12
CA MET A 217 5.35 2.09 8.20
C MET A 217 6.49 1.83 7.21
N TYR A 218 7.49 1.07 7.68
CA TYR A 218 8.52 0.56 6.79
C TYR A 218 7.97 -0.51 5.86
N MET A 219 8.44 -0.57 4.61
CA MET A 219 7.85 -1.44 3.59
C MET A 219 7.93 -2.92 3.95
N GLU A 220 8.97 -3.39 4.61
CA GLU A 220 9.04 -4.80 5.04
C GLU A 220 7.89 -5.18 5.98
N ASP A 221 7.51 -4.29 6.91
CA ASP A 221 6.33 -4.48 7.75
C ASP A 221 5.05 -4.50 6.92
N ALA A 222 4.92 -3.64 5.92
CA ALA A 222 3.75 -3.61 5.04
C ALA A 222 3.60 -4.89 4.23
N ILE A 223 4.70 -5.40 3.66
CA ILE A 223 4.72 -6.66 2.90
C ILE A 223 4.39 -7.85 3.82
N ARG A 224 5.02 -7.91 5.00
CA ARG A 224 4.75 -8.95 5.99
C ARG A 224 3.30 -8.94 6.46
N ALA A 225 2.74 -7.76 6.73
CA ALA A 225 1.33 -7.59 7.08
C ALA A 225 0.39 -8.07 5.98
N THR A 226 0.69 -7.71 4.72
CA THR A 226 -0.11 -8.11 3.55
C THR A 226 -0.18 -9.63 3.41
N ILE A 227 0.96 -10.29 3.51
CA ILE A 227 1.05 -11.76 3.41
C ILE A 227 0.37 -12.42 4.62
N ALA A 228 0.63 -11.93 5.83
CA ALA A 228 0.03 -12.48 7.05
C ALA A 228 -1.50 -12.36 7.06
N LEU A 229 -2.06 -11.22 6.62
CA LEU A 229 -3.50 -11.04 6.48
C LEU A 229 -4.10 -12.06 5.49
N MET A 230 -3.44 -12.29 4.36
CA MET A 230 -3.93 -13.23 3.35
C MET A 230 -3.76 -14.71 3.77
N ASP A 231 -2.78 -15.02 4.61
CA ASP A 231 -2.57 -16.36 5.18
C ASP A 231 -3.51 -16.67 6.35
N ALA A 232 -4.05 -15.66 7.01
CA ALA A 232 -4.94 -15.85 8.16
C ALA A 232 -6.18 -16.69 7.79
N PRO A 233 -6.68 -17.55 8.69
CA PRO A 233 -7.92 -18.28 8.49
C PRO A 233 -9.07 -17.33 8.20
N VAL A 234 -9.95 -17.68 7.25
CA VAL A 234 -11.09 -16.81 6.86
C VAL A 234 -12.02 -16.55 8.05
N GLU A 235 -12.10 -17.50 8.97
CA GLU A 235 -12.92 -17.44 10.18
C GLU A 235 -12.40 -16.43 11.20
N SER A 236 -11.11 -16.13 11.19
CA SER A 236 -10.50 -15.13 12.10
C SER A 236 -10.68 -13.71 11.59
N ILE A 237 -10.96 -13.53 10.29
CA ILE A 237 -11.09 -12.21 9.67
C ILE A 237 -12.47 -11.64 9.96
N GLY A 238 -12.49 -10.56 10.77
CA GLY A 238 -13.71 -9.91 11.23
C GLY A 238 -14.32 -8.91 10.22
N ASP A 239 -15.18 -8.04 10.74
CA ASP A 239 -15.89 -7.02 9.95
C ASP A 239 -14.96 -5.91 9.42
N SER A 240 -13.72 -5.85 9.87
CA SER A 240 -12.70 -4.90 9.38
C SER A 240 -12.04 -5.36 8.07
N ARG A 241 -12.43 -6.50 7.51
CA ARG A 241 -11.79 -7.14 6.35
C ARG A 241 -11.58 -6.25 5.13
N GLY A 242 -12.45 -5.27 4.89
CA GLY A 242 -12.31 -4.34 3.78
C GLY A 242 -11.20 -3.31 3.97
N GLY A 243 -10.70 -3.12 5.21
CA GLY A 243 -9.66 -2.13 5.51
C GLY A 243 -9.27 -2.15 6.99
N TYR A 244 -8.36 -3.04 7.38
CA TYR A 244 -7.77 -3.01 8.71
C TYR A 244 -6.86 -1.79 8.89
N ASN A 245 -7.04 -1.05 9.98
CA ASN A 245 -6.03 -0.09 10.41
C ASN A 245 -4.75 -0.82 10.76
N LEU A 246 -3.61 -0.32 10.31
CA LEU A 246 -2.30 -0.77 10.77
C LEU A 246 -1.49 0.39 11.31
N SER A 247 -0.90 0.19 12.49
CA SER A 247 0.10 1.05 13.07
C SER A 247 1.48 0.41 12.89
N GLY A 248 2.37 1.11 12.19
CA GLY A 248 3.80 0.85 12.25
C GLY A 248 4.39 1.73 13.34
N CYS A 249 4.78 2.95 12.98
CA CYS A 249 5.18 4.01 13.88
C CYS A 249 4.47 5.32 13.51
N SER A 250 4.36 6.25 14.46
CA SER A 250 3.83 7.59 14.20
C SER A 250 4.82 8.61 14.74
N PHE A 251 5.27 9.49 13.86
CA PHE A 251 6.29 10.49 14.21
C PHE A 251 6.01 11.81 13.51
N THR A 252 6.60 12.88 14.03
CA THR A 252 6.57 14.20 13.39
C THR A 252 7.67 14.32 12.35
N ALA A 253 7.52 15.27 11.44
CA ALA A 253 8.58 15.59 10.48
C ALA A 253 9.88 16.04 11.16
N ALA A 254 9.79 16.68 12.32
CA ALA A 254 10.97 17.01 13.12
C ALA A 254 11.64 15.78 13.73
N GLU A 255 10.86 14.83 14.29
CA GLU A 255 11.41 13.61 14.88
C GLU A 255 12.20 12.78 13.86
N ILE A 256 11.70 12.61 12.63
CA ILE A 256 12.48 11.90 11.61
C ILE A 256 13.69 12.70 11.15
N ALA A 257 13.62 14.04 11.07
CA ALA A 257 14.77 14.87 10.74
C ALA A 257 15.88 14.76 11.80
N ASP A 258 15.52 14.73 13.08
CA ASP A 258 16.46 14.54 14.20
C ASP A 258 17.12 13.15 14.14
N GLU A 259 16.35 12.10 13.84
CA GLU A 259 16.87 10.73 13.69
C GLU A 259 17.83 10.60 12.49
N VAL A 260 17.55 11.28 11.38
CA VAL A 260 18.45 11.33 10.22
C VAL A 260 19.72 12.13 10.57
N ALA A 261 19.59 13.27 11.24
CA ALA A 261 20.75 14.09 11.66
C ALA A 261 21.67 13.35 12.63
N ALA A 262 21.13 12.49 13.50
CA ALA A 262 21.93 11.65 14.39
C ALA A 262 22.77 10.60 13.65
N ARG A 263 22.39 10.22 12.43
CA ARG A 263 23.05 9.18 11.61
C ARG A 263 23.87 9.74 10.45
N VAL A 264 23.52 10.92 9.96
CA VAL A 264 24.20 11.59 8.82
C VAL A 264 24.82 12.89 9.32
N PRO A 265 26.12 12.90 9.67
CA PRO A 265 26.79 14.07 10.20
C PRO A 265 26.71 15.28 9.27
N GLY A 266 26.28 16.42 9.81
CA GLY A 266 26.13 17.67 9.07
C GLY A 266 24.82 17.83 8.30
N PHE A 267 23.92 16.86 8.37
CA PHE A 267 22.58 16.99 7.79
C PHE A 267 21.78 18.11 8.47
N THR A 268 21.04 18.85 7.65
CA THR A 268 20.11 19.92 8.09
C THR A 268 18.78 19.78 7.38
N CYS A 269 17.69 20.18 8.05
CA CYS A 269 16.35 20.15 7.49
C CYS A 269 15.63 21.48 7.74
N ASP A 270 15.10 22.10 6.68
CA ASP A 270 14.20 23.24 6.75
C ASP A 270 12.75 22.78 6.47
N PHE A 271 11.79 23.40 7.16
CA PHE A 271 10.37 23.07 6.99
C PHE A 271 9.68 24.16 6.17
N LYS A 272 9.30 23.84 4.94
CA LYS A 272 8.70 24.74 3.94
C LYS A 272 7.37 24.15 3.43
N PRO A 273 6.29 24.21 4.23
CA PRO A 273 5.01 23.59 3.87
C PRO A 273 4.48 24.07 2.52
N ASP A 274 3.96 23.12 1.73
CA ASP A 274 3.23 23.38 0.49
C ASP A 274 1.76 22.87 0.59
N VAL A 275 1.06 22.78 -0.53
CA VAL A 275 -0.34 22.34 -0.59
C VAL A 275 -0.56 20.94 0.02
N ARG A 276 0.46 20.08 0.08
CA ARG A 276 0.38 18.74 0.69
C ARG A 276 0.14 18.80 2.20
N GLN A 277 0.48 19.91 2.84
CA GLN A 277 0.17 20.14 4.24
C GLN A 277 -1.34 20.12 4.52
N GLU A 278 -2.16 20.63 3.61
CA GLU A 278 -3.62 20.61 3.77
C GLU A 278 -4.17 19.18 3.79
N TYR A 279 -3.58 18.28 3.01
CA TYR A 279 -3.94 16.85 3.02
C TYR A 279 -3.48 16.20 4.32
N ALA A 280 -2.25 16.45 4.76
CA ALA A 280 -1.71 15.92 6.01
C ALA A 280 -2.56 16.35 7.22
N ASP A 281 -3.00 17.62 7.27
CA ASP A 281 -3.84 18.17 8.34
C ASP A 281 -5.22 17.49 8.45
N SER A 282 -5.71 16.92 7.35
CA SER A 282 -6.98 16.18 7.29
C SER A 282 -6.92 14.74 7.77
N TRP A 283 -5.71 14.21 8.03
CA TRP A 283 -5.51 12.83 8.44
C TRP A 283 -5.26 12.70 9.95
N PRO A 284 -5.45 11.50 10.53
CA PRO A 284 -5.13 11.25 11.92
C PRO A 284 -3.61 11.25 12.16
N ASP A 285 -3.22 11.60 13.37
CA ASP A 285 -1.82 11.54 13.81
C ASP A 285 -1.36 10.09 14.05
N SER A 286 -2.30 9.19 14.36
CA SER A 286 -2.08 7.76 14.57
C SER A 286 -3.39 6.97 14.39
N VAL A 287 -3.27 5.65 14.27
CA VAL A 287 -4.42 4.75 14.14
C VAL A 287 -4.38 3.65 15.19
N ASP A 288 -5.55 3.20 15.64
CA ASP A 288 -5.71 2.02 16.49
C ASP A 288 -5.77 0.77 15.60
N ASP A 289 -4.83 -0.16 15.81
CA ASP A 289 -4.69 -1.43 15.10
C ASP A 289 -5.06 -2.65 15.93
N SER A 290 -5.80 -2.45 17.04
CA SER A 290 -6.21 -3.55 17.93
C SER A 290 -7.03 -4.62 17.22
N ALA A 291 -7.86 -4.25 16.22
CA ALA A 291 -8.58 -5.23 15.43
C ALA A 291 -7.64 -6.16 14.64
N ALA A 292 -6.59 -5.61 14.01
CA ALA A 292 -5.59 -6.40 13.30
C ALA A 292 -4.81 -7.33 14.25
N LYS A 293 -4.45 -6.84 15.43
CA LYS A 293 -3.78 -7.63 16.48
C LYS A 293 -4.64 -8.79 16.96
N GLN A 294 -5.94 -8.54 17.17
CA GLN A 294 -6.87 -9.53 17.66
C GLN A 294 -7.21 -10.59 16.61
N ASP A 295 -7.50 -10.17 15.38
CA ASP A 295 -8.08 -11.05 14.36
C ASP A 295 -7.01 -11.93 13.68
N TRP A 296 -5.80 -11.40 13.46
CA TRP A 296 -4.74 -12.11 12.74
C TRP A 296 -3.32 -11.90 13.27
N GLY A 297 -3.17 -11.38 14.50
CA GLY A 297 -1.92 -11.36 15.23
C GLY A 297 -0.89 -10.34 14.73
N TRP A 298 -1.34 -9.23 14.11
CA TRP A 298 -0.47 -8.18 13.64
C TRP A 298 0.47 -7.65 14.72
N LYS A 299 1.72 -7.41 14.36
CA LYS A 299 2.71 -6.73 15.17
C LYS A 299 3.74 -6.05 14.27
N ALA A 300 3.96 -4.75 14.47
CA ALA A 300 5.05 -4.02 13.85
C ALA A 300 6.41 -4.47 14.39
N GLU A 301 7.42 -4.51 13.55
CA GLU A 301 8.80 -4.86 13.92
C GLU A 301 9.75 -3.66 13.82
N TYR A 302 9.38 -2.64 13.05
CA TYR A 302 10.19 -1.44 12.85
C TYR A 302 9.62 -0.26 13.64
N ASP A 303 10.40 0.25 14.59
CA ASP A 303 10.23 1.59 15.15
C ASP A 303 10.96 2.64 14.26
N LEU A 304 10.90 3.92 14.66
CA LEU A 304 11.52 5.00 13.88
C LEU A 304 13.06 4.82 13.75
N GLY A 305 13.73 4.40 14.81
CA GLY A 305 15.17 4.18 14.80
C GLY A 305 15.58 3.06 13.84
N ALA A 306 14.95 1.89 13.95
CA ALA A 306 15.20 0.73 13.09
C ALA A 306 14.87 1.03 11.61
N LEU A 307 13.79 1.78 11.37
CA LEU A 307 13.42 2.25 10.03
C LEU A 307 14.53 3.15 9.44
N CYS A 308 15.04 4.12 10.21
CA CYS A 308 16.10 5.02 9.75
C CYS A 308 17.39 4.25 9.41
N ASP A 309 17.77 3.28 10.27
CA ASP A 309 18.93 2.43 10.02
C ASP A 309 18.77 1.61 8.73
N ALA A 310 17.60 1.01 8.53
CA ALA A 310 17.29 0.23 7.33
C ALA A 310 17.31 1.07 6.05
N MET A 311 16.70 2.27 6.07
CA MET A 311 16.71 3.18 4.93
C MET A 311 18.10 3.63 4.53
N ILE A 312 18.90 4.10 5.47
CA ILE A 312 20.27 4.58 5.20
C ILE A 312 21.13 3.44 4.66
N SER A 313 21.13 2.29 5.33
CA SER A 313 21.90 1.11 4.91
C SER A 313 21.46 0.61 3.52
N GLY A 314 20.15 0.58 3.26
CA GLY A 314 19.60 0.15 1.99
C GLY A 314 19.98 1.05 0.82
N ILE A 315 19.87 2.38 0.97
CA ILE A 315 20.24 3.36 -0.07
C ILE A 315 21.75 3.26 -0.36
N GLN A 316 22.59 3.21 0.68
CA GLN A 316 24.04 3.10 0.51
C GLN A 316 24.45 1.82 -0.21
N SER A 317 23.77 0.69 0.07
CA SER A 317 24.05 -0.60 -0.57
C SER A 317 23.57 -0.66 -2.04
N SER A 318 22.55 0.11 -2.39
CA SER A 318 21.99 0.16 -3.75
C SER A 318 22.77 1.10 -4.68
N SER A 319 23.64 1.96 -4.13
CA SER A 319 24.46 2.94 -4.87
C SER A 319 25.82 2.38 -5.30
N ILE A 320 26.10 1.11 -4.99
CA ILE A 320 27.31 0.36 -5.37
C ILE A 320 26.95 -0.60 -6.51
#